data_4b6dcbf5ea7a209b0adddd2e96bb2715
#
_entry.id   4b6dcbf5ea7a209b0adddd2e96bb2715
#
_cell.length_a   1.000
_cell.length_b   1.000
_cell.length_c   1.000
_cell.angle_alpha   90.00
_cell.angle_beta   90.00
_cell.angle_gamma   90.00
#
_symmetry.space_group_name_H-M   'P 1'
#
loop_
_entity.id
_entity.type
_entity.pdbx_description
1 polymer ?
#
loop_
_entity_poly.entity_id
_entity_poly.type
_entity_poly.pdbx_seq_one_letter_code
_entity_poly.pdbx_strand_id
1 'polypeptide(L)'
;ELGFGTGINFLVTLQKWKGIKTPTNWLNYFSIEKNPIPFEDLLKVYKKYKDVYKISIPLIDKFPINCRGFHRIDFPKERASLTLAYGEVSECLKNIKVKDLSFDAWFLDGFSPQKNPEIWNDEVFNLIADLSCEGSSFSTFSSAKIVKDNLKKNNFSFSKPKGFSNKRHMLKGKYISYKKINKSTLNKRIGIIGAGISGCSLANLLSTKGYRVSLFEKEEDLNSKSLFNTSLVLYPRLSVGNDAYAEYCLQSYLFSTKFFEEIGKPFWNKTGVLLLDFNQQTKKRFKTLISLRKDSRIFRKVTASEASKLSGIKLKKGGLFFPDAGWLDLKGVCSFMLEDPNVNLVLNNRINSIKKEKREYEITSNNSKYRFDHICLCTSFETDQLLAVKGLSKKRGQTSVVENTILDDLKIPICANGYLSPSLKNTNVIGSTYSKVKNKNLSIKEHEENVKKIKDITTSKLNIVSGHVGFRATTKDHLPLVGNANGIFLNIGHGSRGSTSAPFSSQFISDLISKSPPIFSSKLRKAVNPERFKFKD
;
A
#
# COMPACT_ATOMS: atom_id res chain seq x y z
N GLU A 1 -5.95 18.23 -8.50
CA GLU A 1 -7.31 18.43 -9.04
C GLU A 1 -8.32 18.39 -7.91
N LEU A 2 -9.29 19.32 -7.94
CA LEU A 2 -10.45 19.32 -7.06
C LEU A 2 -11.66 18.83 -7.87
N GLY A 3 -12.19 17.64 -7.50
CA GLY A 3 -13.29 17.00 -8.23
C GLY A 3 -12.78 16.15 -9.40
N PHE A 4 -12.58 14.85 -9.15
CA PHE A 4 -12.16 13.90 -10.19
C PHE A 4 -13.24 13.67 -11.24
N GLY A 5 -14.51 13.60 -10.79
CA GLY A 5 -15.66 13.37 -11.66
C GLY A 5 -15.47 12.11 -12.51
N THR A 6 -15.45 12.29 -13.84
CA THR A 6 -15.21 11.21 -14.78
C THR A 6 -13.72 10.97 -15.10
N GLY A 7 -12.80 11.73 -14.50
CA GLY A 7 -11.35 11.59 -14.70
C GLY A 7 -10.83 12.05 -16.07
N ILE A 8 -11.61 12.79 -16.84
CA ILE A 8 -11.19 13.25 -18.19
C ILE A 8 -9.96 14.14 -18.11
N ASN A 9 -9.86 15.04 -17.13
CA ASN A 9 -8.68 15.89 -16.96
C ASN A 9 -7.40 15.05 -16.77
N PHE A 10 -7.48 13.99 -15.94
CA PHE A 10 -6.37 13.05 -15.77
C PHE A 10 -6.04 12.33 -17.07
N LEU A 11 -7.04 11.79 -17.78
CA LEU A 11 -6.83 11.03 -19.02
C LEU A 11 -6.17 11.88 -20.12
N VAL A 12 -6.64 13.12 -20.29
CA VAL A 12 -6.05 14.07 -21.23
C VAL A 12 -4.63 14.46 -20.81
N THR A 13 -4.40 14.67 -19.51
CA THR A 13 -3.07 14.96 -18.97
C THR A 13 -2.11 13.79 -19.22
N LEU A 14 -2.54 12.56 -18.94
CA LEU A 14 -1.74 11.35 -19.18
C LEU A 14 -1.41 11.17 -20.67
N GLN A 15 -2.37 11.43 -21.56
CA GLN A 15 -2.16 11.35 -23.00
C GLN A 15 -1.12 12.37 -23.47
N LYS A 16 -1.22 13.62 -23.02
CA LYS A 16 -0.22 14.66 -23.33
C LYS A 16 1.15 14.34 -22.73
N TRP A 17 1.17 13.83 -21.50
CA TRP A 17 2.39 13.44 -20.81
C TRP A 17 3.19 12.38 -21.57
N LYS A 18 2.53 11.42 -22.21
CA LYS A 18 3.20 10.39 -23.05
C LYS A 18 4.09 11.00 -24.14
N GLY A 19 3.71 12.14 -24.67
CA GLY A 19 4.46 12.83 -25.74
C GLY A 19 5.65 13.67 -25.25
N ILE A 20 5.69 14.05 -23.96
CA ILE A 20 6.68 15.00 -23.44
C ILE A 20 7.54 14.42 -22.29
N LYS A 21 7.23 13.21 -21.84
CA LYS A 21 7.98 12.56 -20.74
C LYS A 21 9.45 12.35 -21.12
N THR A 22 10.33 12.57 -20.14
CA THR A 22 11.75 12.24 -20.22
C THR A 22 12.09 11.06 -19.31
N PRO A 23 13.23 10.37 -19.49
CA PRO A 23 13.63 9.28 -18.60
C PRO A 23 13.76 9.66 -17.13
N THR A 24 13.93 10.95 -16.84
CA THR A 24 14.13 11.48 -15.48
C THR A 24 12.85 12.04 -14.84
N ASN A 25 11.76 12.17 -15.59
CA ASN A 25 10.53 12.78 -15.11
C ASN A 25 9.47 11.72 -14.77
N TRP A 26 8.69 11.98 -13.70
CA TRP A 26 7.55 11.19 -13.26
C TRP A 26 6.37 12.12 -12.98
N LEU A 27 5.22 11.86 -13.61
CA LEU A 27 3.99 12.61 -13.37
C LEU A 27 3.32 12.07 -12.10
N ASN A 28 3.14 12.92 -11.09
CA ASN A 28 2.32 12.63 -9.93
C ASN A 28 1.00 13.41 -10.04
N TYR A 29 -0.07 12.75 -10.44
CA TYR A 29 -1.40 13.35 -10.50
C TYR A 29 -2.18 13.02 -9.23
N PHE A 30 -2.61 14.05 -8.51
CA PHE A 30 -3.40 13.92 -7.30
C PHE A 30 -4.79 14.53 -7.53
N SER A 31 -5.83 13.74 -7.32
CA SER A 31 -7.21 14.20 -7.48
C SER A 31 -8.07 13.84 -6.29
N ILE A 32 -8.97 14.73 -5.92
CA ILE A 32 -9.87 14.57 -4.78
C ILE A 32 -11.29 14.39 -5.31
N GLU A 33 -12.03 13.42 -4.73
CA GLU A 33 -13.44 13.22 -5.06
C GLU A 33 -14.22 12.85 -3.79
N LYS A 34 -15.27 13.64 -3.50
CA LYS A 34 -16.15 13.40 -2.34
C LYS A 34 -17.13 12.26 -2.59
N ASN A 35 -17.70 12.23 -3.80
CA ASN A 35 -18.76 11.32 -4.19
C ASN A 35 -18.36 10.55 -5.47
N PRO A 36 -17.47 9.55 -5.37
CA PRO A 36 -17.01 8.81 -6.54
C PRO A 36 -18.18 8.21 -7.34
N ILE A 37 -18.13 8.41 -8.65
CA ILE A 37 -19.12 7.81 -9.57
C ILE A 37 -18.96 6.28 -9.49
N PRO A 38 -20.06 5.51 -9.37
CA PRO A 38 -20.02 4.06 -9.45
C PRO A 38 -19.31 3.59 -10.72
N PHE A 39 -18.47 2.56 -10.60
CA PHE A 39 -17.62 2.10 -11.70
C PHE A 39 -18.43 1.74 -12.96
N GLU A 40 -19.58 1.11 -12.80
CA GLU A 40 -20.46 0.71 -13.89
C GLU A 40 -21.00 1.91 -14.65
N ASP A 41 -21.30 3.02 -13.96
CA ASP A 41 -21.80 4.25 -14.58
C ASP A 41 -20.66 5.02 -15.24
N LEU A 42 -19.48 5.03 -14.63
CA LEU A 42 -18.26 5.58 -15.24
C LEU A 42 -17.92 4.86 -16.56
N LEU A 43 -18.02 3.53 -16.57
CA LEU A 43 -17.78 2.71 -17.76
C LEU A 43 -18.80 3.01 -18.88
N LYS A 44 -20.08 3.25 -18.56
CA LYS A 44 -21.10 3.70 -19.52
C LYS A 44 -20.71 5.03 -20.14
N VAL A 45 -20.26 6.00 -19.34
CA VAL A 45 -19.80 7.31 -19.82
C VAL A 45 -18.62 7.13 -20.78
N TYR A 46 -17.61 6.35 -20.43
CA TYR A 46 -16.46 6.12 -21.31
C TYR A 46 -16.86 5.46 -22.63
N LYS A 47 -17.68 4.41 -22.60
CA LYS A 47 -18.14 3.69 -23.80
C LYS A 47 -18.94 4.56 -24.77
N LYS A 48 -19.63 5.59 -24.25
CA LYS A 48 -20.39 6.53 -25.07
C LYS A 48 -19.50 7.34 -26.04
N TYR A 49 -18.23 7.58 -25.67
CA TYR A 49 -17.29 8.39 -26.44
C TYR A 49 -16.05 7.55 -26.80
N LYS A 50 -15.95 7.10 -28.07
CA LYS A 50 -14.89 6.17 -28.53
C LYS A 50 -13.46 6.63 -28.17
N ASP A 51 -13.16 7.90 -28.36
CA ASP A 51 -11.81 8.45 -28.08
C ASP A 51 -11.52 8.44 -26.58
N VAL A 52 -12.50 8.78 -25.75
CA VAL A 52 -12.37 8.72 -24.29
C VAL A 52 -12.21 7.27 -23.83
N TYR A 53 -13.00 6.35 -24.37
CA TYR A 53 -12.89 4.93 -24.04
C TYR A 53 -11.50 4.38 -24.32
N LYS A 54 -10.95 4.67 -25.51
CA LYS A 54 -9.60 4.21 -25.91
C LYS A 54 -8.50 4.66 -24.93
N ILE A 55 -8.54 5.91 -24.48
CA ILE A 55 -7.54 6.43 -23.54
C ILE A 55 -7.80 6.02 -22.10
N SER A 56 -9.02 5.59 -21.75
CA SER A 56 -9.41 5.19 -20.40
C SER A 56 -9.09 3.73 -20.04
N ILE A 57 -8.81 2.87 -21.02
CA ILE A 57 -8.54 1.44 -20.82
C ILE A 57 -7.55 1.17 -19.67
N PRO A 58 -6.37 1.82 -19.61
CA PRO A 58 -5.42 1.57 -18.54
C PRO A 58 -5.93 1.96 -17.14
N LEU A 59 -6.87 2.91 -17.06
CA LEU A 59 -7.50 3.33 -15.82
C LEU A 59 -8.64 2.38 -15.42
N ILE A 60 -9.43 1.92 -16.38
CA ILE A 60 -10.57 1.00 -16.16
C ILE A 60 -10.11 -0.26 -15.43
N ASP A 61 -9.04 -0.89 -15.91
CA ASP A 61 -8.52 -2.14 -15.36
C ASP A 61 -8.01 -2.00 -13.91
N LYS A 62 -7.59 -0.79 -13.54
CA LYS A 62 -6.99 -0.49 -12.24
C LYS A 62 -7.90 0.30 -11.31
N PHE A 63 -9.13 0.64 -11.74
CA PHE A 63 -9.99 1.57 -11.00
C PHE A 63 -10.28 1.06 -9.58
N PRO A 64 -10.11 1.92 -8.53
CA PRO A 64 -10.24 1.48 -7.16
C PRO A 64 -11.71 1.29 -6.77
N ILE A 65 -11.94 0.54 -5.72
CA ILE A 65 -13.27 0.46 -5.10
C ILE A 65 -13.61 1.79 -4.42
N ASN A 66 -14.90 2.08 -4.30
CA ASN A 66 -15.38 3.27 -3.59
C ASN A 66 -15.23 3.08 -2.07
N CYS A 67 -14.05 3.39 -1.56
CA CYS A 67 -13.72 3.32 -0.14
C CYS A 67 -12.92 4.56 0.27
N ARG A 68 -13.37 5.27 1.31
CA ARG A 68 -12.69 6.48 1.81
C ARG A 68 -11.21 6.22 2.07
N GLY A 69 -10.36 7.14 1.66
CA GLY A 69 -8.90 7.06 1.79
C GLY A 69 -8.16 7.43 0.51
N PHE A 70 -6.90 7.02 0.44
CA PHE A 70 -6.02 7.34 -0.68
C PHE A 70 -5.75 6.07 -1.50
N HIS A 71 -6.04 6.14 -2.80
CA HIS A 71 -5.88 5.03 -3.73
C HIS A 71 -4.82 5.38 -4.76
N ARG A 72 -3.70 4.65 -4.77
CA ARG A 72 -2.63 4.80 -5.73
C ARG A 72 -2.84 3.89 -6.92
N ILE A 73 -2.69 4.43 -8.12
CA ILE A 73 -2.69 3.72 -9.40
C ILE A 73 -1.43 4.14 -10.14
N ASP A 74 -0.54 3.20 -10.38
CA ASP A 74 0.70 3.47 -11.10
C ASP A 74 0.60 3.03 -12.57
N PHE A 75 1.20 3.84 -13.44
CA PHE A 75 1.33 3.64 -14.88
C PHE A 75 2.83 3.67 -15.23
N PRO A 76 3.58 2.59 -14.95
CA PRO A 76 5.02 2.58 -15.09
C PRO A 76 5.49 2.88 -16.54
N LYS A 77 4.80 2.33 -17.54
CA LYS A 77 5.10 2.57 -18.96
C LYS A 77 4.97 4.04 -19.33
N GLU A 78 4.03 4.74 -18.74
CA GLU A 78 3.80 6.17 -18.91
C GLU A 78 4.65 7.04 -17.97
N ARG A 79 5.35 6.45 -17.00
CA ARG A 79 6.05 7.14 -15.92
C ARG A 79 5.12 8.12 -15.19
N ALA A 80 3.97 7.60 -14.76
CA ALA A 80 2.93 8.39 -14.13
C ALA A 80 2.27 7.63 -12.96
N SER A 81 1.77 8.39 -12.00
CA SER A 81 0.93 7.89 -10.90
C SER A 81 -0.30 8.76 -10.76
N LEU A 82 -1.44 8.14 -10.55
CA LEU A 82 -2.67 8.78 -10.11
C LEU A 82 -2.91 8.41 -8.64
N THR A 83 -3.08 9.42 -7.79
CA THR A 83 -3.58 9.23 -6.43
C THR A 83 -4.98 9.80 -6.34
N LEU A 84 -5.99 8.94 -6.16
CA LEU A 84 -7.37 9.33 -5.91
C LEU A 84 -7.59 9.40 -4.39
N ALA A 85 -7.97 10.57 -3.91
CA ALA A 85 -8.34 10.79 -2.52
C ALA A 85 -9.86 10.87 -2.40
N TYR A 86 -10.48 9.86 -1.80
CA TYR A 86 -11.92 9.84 -1.58
C TYR A 86 -12.28 10.46 -0.24
N GLY A 87 -12.83 11.67 -0.27
CA GLY A 87 -13.19 12.46 0.92
C GLY A 87 -13.40 13.95 0.64
N GLU A 88 -13.60 14.72 1.71
CA GLU A 88 -13.72 16.16 1.65
C GLU A 88 -12.40 16.83 1.23
N VAL A 89 -12.50 17.90 0.41
CA VAL A 89 -11.31 18.57 -0.15
C VAL A 89 -10.40 19.10 0.94
N SER A 90 -10.92 19.84 1.91
CA SER A 90 -10.10 20.43 3.00
C SER A 90 -9.41 19.34 3.82
N GLU A 91 -10.11 18.23 4.13
CA GLU A 91 -9.55 17.10 4.85
C GLU A 91 -8.45 16.41 4.04
N CYS A 92 -8.69 16.12 2.77
CA CYS A 92 -7.72 15.47 1.89
C CYS A 92 -6.46 16.31 1.73
N LEU A 93 -6.58 17.63 1.50
CA LEU A 93 -5.43 18.53 1.40
C LEU A 93 -4.63 18.63 2.71
N LYS A 94 -5.29 18.72 3.87
CA LYS A 94 -4.63 18.64 5.19
C LYS A 94 -3.87 17.33 5.38
N ASN A 95 -4.48 16.24 4.94
CA ASN A 95 -3.93 14.90 5.09
C ASN A 95 -2.65 14.68 4.27
N ILE A 96 -2.49 15.30 3.10
CA ILE A 96 -1.28 15.13 2.28
C ILE A 96 -0.17 16.14 2.62
N LYS A 97 -0.44 17.14 3.43
CA LYS A 97 0.55 18.16 3.78
C LYS A 97 1.74 17.52 4.52
N VAL A 98 2.86 17.42 3.83
CA VAL A 98 4.17 16.98 4.34
C VAL A 98 5.24 17.97 3.93
N LYS A 99 6.40 17.93 4.60
CA LYS A 99 7.53 18.80 4.30
C LYS A 99 7.96 18.64 2.83
N ASP A 100 8.22 19.74 2.16
CA ASP A 100 8.72 19.81 0.78
C ASP A 100 7.76 19.26 -0.30
N LEU A 101 6.50 18.97 0.01
CA LEU A 101 5.49 18.67 -1.00
C LEU A 101 4.91 19.96 -1.57
N SER A 102 4.86 20.05 -2.90
CA SER A 102 4.13 21.08 -3.63
C SER A 102 3.65 20.57 -4.97
N PHE A 103 2.62 21.22 -5.51
CA PHE A 103 2.08 20.94 -6.83
C PHE A 103 2.49 22.02 -7.83
N ASP A 104 2.88 21.60 -9.03
CA ASP A 104 3.26 22.50 -10.14
C ASP A 104 2.04 23.06 -10.87
N ALA A 105 0.89 22.36 -10.80
CA ALA A 105 -0.35 22.76 -11.48
C ALA A 105 -1.60 22.34 -10.70
N TRP A 106 -2.62 23.19 -10.76
CA TRP A 106 -3.92 22.99 -10.15
C TRP A 106 -5.05 23.02 -11.17
N PHE A 107 -5.83 21.96 -11.21
CA PHE A 107 -7.15 21.96 -11.82
C PHE A 107 -8.18 22.25 -10.73
N LEU A 108 -8.62 23.52 -10.63
CA LEU A 108 -9.65 23.92 -9.69
C LEU A 108 -11.01 23.68 -10.34
N ASP A 109 -11.39 22.41 -10.37
CA ASP A 109 -12.63 21.91 -10.96
C ASP A 109 -13.64 21.49 -9.89
N GLY A 110 -14.72 20.86 -10.26
CA GLY A 110 -15.82 20.47 -9.38
C GLY A 110 -17.10 21.23 -9.66
N PHE A 111 -18.05 21.20 -8.74
CA PHE A 111 -19.31 21.92 -8.90
C PHE A 111 -19.14 23.43 -8.69
N SER A 112 -20.08 24.22 -9.29
CA SER A 112 -20.07 25.68 -9.15
C SER A 112 -20.12 26.12 -7.67
N PRO A 113 -19.57 27.31 -7.32
CA PRO A 113 -19.62 27.83 -5.95
C PRO A 113 -21.02 27.90 -5.32
N GLN A 114 -22.04 28.06 -6.13
CA GLN A 114 -23.44 28.04 -5.66
C GLN A 114 -23.92 26.66 -5.24
N LYS A 115 -23.45 25.59 -5.95
CA LYS A 115 -23.85 24.20 -5.68
C LYS A 115 -22.97 23.52 -4.63
N ASN A 116 -21.72 23.93 -4.53
CA ASN A 116 -20.77 23.37 -3.56
C ASN A 116 -19.84 24.47 -3.03
N PRO A 117 -20.29 25.32 -2.12
CA PRO A 117 -19.48 26.42 -1.58
C PRO A 117 -18.27 25.92 -0.77
N GLU A 118 -18.31 24.69 -0.25
CA GLU A 118 -17.27 24.12 0.64
C GLU A 118 -15.90 24.04 -0.02
N ILE A 119 -15.84 23.74 -1.33
CA ILE A 119 -14.55 23.63 -2.05
C ILE A 119 -14.00 25.01 -2.49
N TRP A 120 -14.77 26.10 -2.34
CA TRP A 120 -14.42 27.46 -2.77
C TRP A 120 -14.21 28.42 -1.61
N ASN A 121 -14.12 27.90 -0.38
CA ASN A 121 -13.93 28.71 0.82
C ASN A 121 -12.46 29.09 1.04
N ASP A 122 -12.24 30.01 1.97
CA ASP A 122 -10.93 30.55 2.33
C ASP A 122 -9.95 29.47 2.81
N GLU A 123 -10.42 28.50 3.59
CA GLU A 123 -9.60 27.40 4.11
C GLU A 123 -8.98 26.57 2.98
N VAL A 124 -9.78 26.22 1.97
CA VAL A 124 -9.31 25.43 0.82
C VAL A 124 -8.26 26.21 0.03
N PHE A 125 -8.47 27.51 -0.23
CA PHE A 125 -7.50 28.33 -0.96
C PHE A 125 -6.19 28.55 -0.18
N ASN A 126 -6.25 28.67 1.14
CA ASN A 126 -5.05 28.70 2.00
C ASN A 126 -4.25 27.38 1.88
N LEU A 127 -4.94 26.23 1.88
CA LEU A 127 -4.30 24.92 1.70
C LEU A 127 -3.69 24.75 0.29
N ILE A 128 -4.36 25.27 -0.75
CA ILE A 128 -3.83 25.29 -2.12
C ILE A 128 -2.55 26.14 -2.17
N ALA A 129 -2.55 27.33 -1.57
CA ALA A 129 -1.38 28.20 -1.50
C ALA A 129 -0.22 27.53 -0.74
N ASP A 130 -0.51 26.91 0.41
CA ASP A 130 0.48 26.16 1.20
C ASP A 130 1.15 25.03 0.42
N LEU A 131 0.38 24.37 -0.46
CA LEU A 131 0.82 23.26 -1.31
C LEU A 131 1.29 23.73 -2.70
N SER A 132 1.45 25.03 -2.93
CA SER A 132 1.99 25.62 -4.16
C SER A 132 3.44 26.06 -3.98
N CYS A 133 4.19 26.10 -5.06
CA CYS A 133 5.51 26.74 -5.14
C CYS A 133 5.48 27.89 -6.16
N GLU A 134 6.52 28.72 -6.17
CA GLU A 134 6.66 29.79 -7.13
C GLU A 134 6.42 29.31 -8.57
N GLY A 135 5.53 29.96 -9.29
CA GLY A 135 5.17 29.63 -10.66
C GLY A 135 4.15 28.50 -10.81
N SER A 136 3.67 27.87 -9.72
CA SER A 136 2.58 26.90 -9.79
C SER A 136 1.39 27.45 -10.55
N SER A 137 0.98 26.79 -11.62
CA SER A 137 -0.10 27.24 -12.49
C SER A 137 -1.46 26.75 -11.99
N PHE A 138 -2.53 27.45 -12.35
CA PHE A 138 -3.88 26.96 -12.15
C PHE A 138 -4.81 27.31 -13.30
N SER A 139 -5.88 26.54 -13.42
CA SER A 139 -7.02 26.87 -14.25
C SER A 139 -8.33 26.48 -13.56
N THR A 140 -9.40 27.25 -13.82
CA THR A 140 -10.76 26.96 -13.35
C THR A 140 -11.80 27.48 -14.31
N PHE A 141 -12.88 26.74 -14.44
CA PHE A 141 -14.04 27.18 -15.22
C PHE A 141 -14.82 28.31 -14.55
N SER A 142 -14.63 28.53 -13.24
CA SER A 142 -15.40 29.47 -12.46
C SER A 142 -14.75 30.84 -12.44
N SER A 143 -15.51 31.89 -12.83
CA SER A 143 -15.11 33.29 -12.70
C SER A 143 -15.91 34.04 -11.63
N ALA A 144 -16.53 33.31 -10.67
CA ALA A 144 -17.30 33.87 -9.58
C ALA A 144 -16.47 34.81 -8.70
N LYS A 145 -17.13 35.78 -8.04
CA LYS A 145 -16.44 36.78 -7.19
C LYS A 145 -15.64 36.11 -6.08
N ILE A 146 -16.22 35.17 -5.35
CA ILE A 146 -15.57 34.45 -4.25
C ILE A 146 -14.29 33.77 -4.70
N VAL A 147 -14.25 33.17 -5.90
CA VAL A 147 -13.06 32.50 -6.45
C VAL A 147 -11.95 33.52 -6.73
N LYS A 148 -12.30 34.66 -7.33
CA LYS A 148 -11.33 35.75 -7.60
C LYS A 148 -10.77 36.36 -6.34
N ASP A 149 -11.62 36.59 -5.34
CA ASP A 149 -11.22 37.22 -4.08
C ASP A 149 -10.26 36.28 -3.31
N ASN A 150 -10.58 34.97 -3.24
CA ASN A 150 -9.73 33.98 -2.61
C ASN A 150 -8.39 33.77 -3.35
N LEU A 151 -8.39 33.76 -4.69
CA LEU A 151 -7.15 33.71 -5.46
C LEU A 151 -6.24 34.89 -5.17
N LYS A 152 -6.78 36.14 -5.18
CA LYS A 152 -6.02 37.35 -4.87
C LYS A 152 -5.46 37.33 -3.45
N LYS A 153 -6.29 37.00 -2.46
CA LYS A 153 -5.91 36.90 -1.05
C LYS A 153 -4.74 35.93 -0.83
N ASN A 154 -4.67 34.88 -1.64
CA ASN A 154 -3.67 33.81 -1.55
C ASN A 154 -2.53 33.95 -2.55
N ASN A 155 -2.20 35.14 -3.03
CA ASN A 155 -1.07 35.44 -3.90
C ASN A 155 -1.10 34.73 -5.27
N PHE A 156 -2.28 34.53 -5.85
CA PHE A 156 -2.41 34.08 -7.24
C PHE A 156 -2.70 35.25 -8.18
N SER A 157 -1.85 35.44 -9.19
CA SER A 157 -2.17 36.31 -10.32
C SER A 157 -3.03 35.55 -11.33
N PHE A 158 -3.96 36.21 -12.01
CA PHE A 158 -4.80 35.57 -13.00
C PHE A 158 -5.28 36.50 -14.11
N SER A 159 -5.61 35.88 -15.24
CA SER A 159 -6.31 36.49 -16.38
C SER A 159 -7.68 35.83 -16.59
N LYS A 160 -8.52 36.50 -17.38
CA LYS A 160 -9.90 36.07 -17.72
C LYS A 160 -10.01 35.76 -19.21
N PRO A 161 -9.46 34.67 -19.71
CA PRO A 161 -9.67 34.29 -21.12
C PRO A 161 -11.14 33.91 -21.37
N LYS A 162 -11.52 33.85 -22.65
CA LYS A 162 -12.81 33.31 -23.09
C LYS A 162 -12.99 31.89 -22.58
N GLY A 163 -14.15 31.59 -22.02
CA GLY A 163 -14.51 30.25 -21.56
C GLY A 163 -14.81 29.31 -22.73
N PHE A 164 -14.95 28.03 -22.43
CA PHE A 164 -15.32 27.01 -23.40
C PHE A 164 -16.84 26.97 -23.59
N SER A 165 -17.29 26.75 -24.83
CA SER A 165 -18.72 26.70 -25.20
C SER A 165 -19.47 27.97 -24.77
N ASN A 166 -20.57 27.87 -24.05
CA ASN A 166 -21.43 28.97 -23.65
C ASN A 166 -20.92 29.81 -22.45
N LYS A 167 -19.74 29.48 -21.91
CA LYS A 167 -19.15 30.23 -20.78
C LYS A 167 -18.42 31.47 -21.27
N ARG A 168 -18.80 32.64 -20.78
CA ARG A 168 -18.18 33.93 -21.14
C ARG A 168 -16.71 33.99 -20.75
N HIS A 169 -16.34 33.50 -19.55
CA HIS A 169 -14.99 33.60 -19.00
C HIS A 169 -14.62 32.37 -18.18
N MET A 170 -13.34 32.06 -18.17
CA MET A 170 -12.66 31.17 -17.23
C MET A 170 -11.53 31.95 -16.55
N LEU A 171 -10.88 31.37 -15.52
CA LEU A 171 -9.68 31.93 -14.92
C LEU A 171 -8.50 30.99 -15.13
N LYS A 172 -7.34 31.56 -15.45
CA LYS A 172 -6.04 30.88 -15.42
C LYS A 172 -4.99 31.83 -14.88
N GLY A 173 -4.00 31.28 -14.20
CA GLY A 173 -2.97 32.10 -13.59
C GLY A 173 -1.87 31.31 -12.92
N LYS A 174 -1.10 31.99 -12.07
CA LYS A 174 0.06 31.44 -11.38
C LYS A 174 0.14 31.94 -9.96
N TYR A 175 0.75 31.11 -9.10
CA TYR A 175 1.15 31.49 -7.75
C TYR A 175 2.42 32.37 -7.80
N ILE A 176 2.43 33.50 -7.11
CA ILE A 176 3.46 34.56 -7.21
C ILE A 176 4.27 34.74 -5.93
N SER A 177 4.32 33.77 -5.06
CA SER A 177 5.13 33.83 -3.83
C SER A 177 6.53 33.25 -4.06
N TYR A 178 7.52 33.76 -3.32
CA TYR A 178 8.94 33.34 -3.39
C TYR A 178 9.22 31.99 -2.71
N LYS A 179 8.23 31.14 -2.49
CA LYS A 179 8.42 29.83 -1.87
C LYS A 179 9.12 28.87 -2.83
N LYS A 180 10.45 28.78 -2.72
CA LYS A 180 11.25 27.77 -3.43
C LYS A 180 11.16 26.42 -2.73
N ILE A 181 10.98 25.36 -3.51
CA ILE A 181 10.99 23.99 -3.01
C ILE A 181 12.07 23.19 -3.71
N ASN A 182 12.86 22.45 -2.93
CA ASN A 182 13.86 21.54 -3.47
C ASN A 182 13.16 20.33 -4.11
N LYS A 183 13.11 20.29 -5.44
CA LYS A 183 12.58 19.12 -6.18
C LYS A 183 13.45 17.89 -5.91
N SER A 184 12.82 16.71 -5.87
CA SER A 184 13.55 15.44 -5.79
C SER A 184 14.37 15.25 -7.08
N THR A 185 15.61 14.79 -6.94
CA THR A 185 16.44 14.37 -8.06
C THR A 185 16.49 12.84 -8.10
N LEU A 186 16.27 12.23 -9.26
CA LEU A 186 16.34 10.77 -9.45
C LEU A 186 17.77 10.20 -9.35
N ASN A 187 18.80 11.05 -9.34
CA ASN A 187 20.20 10.62 -9.23
C ASN A 187 20.62 10.21 -7.81
N LYS A 188 19.65 9.95 -6.92
CA LYS A 188 19.95 9.52 -5.55
C LYS A 188 20.18 8.01 -5.49
N ARG A 189 21.23 7.63 -4.74
CA ARG A 189 21.57 6.25 -4.43
C ARG A 189 20.83 5.84 -3.16
N ILE A 190 20.09 4.75 -3.25
CA ILE A 190 19.29 4.23 -2.14
C ILE A 190 19.88 2.92 -1.65
N GLY A 191 20.24 2.86 -0.38
CA GLY A 191 20.64 1.63 0.29
C GLY A 191 19.47 1.05 1.09
N ILE A 192 19.08 -0.19 0.81
CA ILE A 192 18.06 -0.93 1.56
C ILE A 192 18.73 -2.11 2.25
N ILE A 193 18.48 -2.30 3.54
CA ILE A 193 19.06 -3.38 4.32
C ILE A 193 17.95 -4.36 4.72
N GLY A 194 18.08 -5.63 4.26
CA GLY A 194 17.13 -6.73 4.45
C GLY A 194 16.26 -7.00 3.22
N ALA A 195 16.48 -8.16 2.57
CA ALA A 195 15.75 -8.60 1.36
C ALA A 195 14.49 -9.45 1.70
N GLY A 196 13.82 -9.15 2.78
CA GLY A 196 12.45 -9.63 3.06
C GLY A 196 11.41 -8.90 2.23
N ILE A 197 10.12 -9.26 2.39
CA ILE A 197 9.00 -8.64 1.65
C ILE A 197 9.00 -7.10 1.72
N SER A 198 9.40 -6.50 2.85
CA SER A 198 9.49 -5.05 3.00
C SER A 198 10.56 -4.44 2.11
N GLY A 199 11.78 -5.03 2.12
CA GLY A 199 12.89 -4.54 1.31
C GLY A 199 12.67 -4.75 -0.17
N CYS A 200 12.20 -5.93 -0.59
CA CYS A 200 11.90 -6.23 -1.98
C CYS A 200 10.78 -5.33 -2.54
N SER A 201 9.69 -5.12 -1.78
CA SER A 201 8.62 -4.21 -2.21
C SER A 201 9.12 -2.77 -2.34
N LEU A 202 9.97 -2.30 -1.41
CA LEU A 202 10.52 -0.95 -1.47
C LEU A 202 11.50 -0.79 -2.63
N ALA A 203 12.36 -1.79 -2.87
CA ALA A 203 13.29 -1.82 -4.00
C ALA A 203 12.54 -1.73 -5.33
N ASN A 204 11.51 -2.56 -5.51
CA ASN A 204 10.67 -2.56 -6.71
C ASN A 204 9.99 -1.20 -6.95
N LEU A 205 9.36 -0.60 -5.93
CA LEU A 205 8.66 0.68 -6.06
C LEU A 205 9.62 1.84 -6.37
N LEU A 206 10.84 1.82 -5.86
CA LEU A 206 11.84 2.85 -6.12
C LEU A 206 12.50 2.67 -7.49
N SER A 207 12.86 1.44 -7.86
CA SER A 207 13.48 1.13 -9.15
C SER A 207 12.53 1.43 -10.32
N THR A 208 11.25 1.08 -10.18
CA THR A 208 10.19 1.43 -11.15
C THR A 208 10.12 2.95 -11.40
N LYS A 209 10.38 3.77 -10.40
CA LYS A 209 10.48 5.23 -10.55
C LYS A 209 11.82 5.70 -11.12
N GLY A 210 12.81 4.81 -11.30
CA GLY A 210 14.12 5.09 -11.88
C GLY A 210 15.22 5.41 -10.87
N TYR A 211 15.01 5.12 -9.57
CA TYR A 211 16.08 5.22 -8.57
C TYR A 211 17.03 4.03 -8.69
N ARG A 212 18.34 4.27 -8.45
CA ARG A 212 19.33 3.19 -8.30
C ARG A 212 19.28 2.67 -6.87
N VAL A 213 18.95 1.39 -6.72
CA VAL A 213 18.76 0.74 -5.42
C VAL A 213 19.81 -0.34 -5.22
N SER A 214 20.52 -0.31 -4.09
CA SER A 214 21.33 -1.44 -3.61
C SER A 214 20.60 -2.09 -2.43
N LEU A 215 20.23 -3.35 -2.58
CA LEU A 215 19.54 -4.15 -1.57
C LEU A 215 20.51 -5.16 -0.96
N PHE A 216 20.77 -5.06 0.34
CA PHE A 216 21.71 -5.89 1.08
C PHE A 216 20.98 -6.98 1.85
N GLU A 217 21.44 -8.23 1.71
CA GLU A 217 20.97 -9.37 2.47
C GLU A 217 22.17 -10.13 3.07
N LYS A 218 22.04 -10.49 4.34
CA LYS A 218 23.10 -11.22 5.08
C LYS A 218 23.19 -12.69 4.71
N GLU A 219 22.11 -13.27 4.23
CA GLU A 219 22.06 -14.68 3.82
C GLU A 219 22.67 -14.86 2.43
N GLU A 220 23.10 -16.08 2.12
CA GLU A 220 23.76 -16.42 0.85
C GLU A 220 22.78 -16.43 -0.33
N ASP A 221 21.49 -16.60 -0.05
CA ASP A 221 20.43 -16.61 -1.06
C ASP A 221 19.09 -16.06 -0.53
N LEU A 222 18.16 -15.84 -1.43
CA LEU A 222 16.77 -15.47 -1.10
C LEU A 222 15.93 -16.64 -0.55
N ASN A 223 16.52 -17.86 -0.46
CA ASN A 223 15.89 -19.01 0.18
C ASN A 223 15.94 -18.94 1.71
N SER A 224 16.35 -17.79 2.25
CA SER A 224 16.41 -17.57 3.69
C SER A 224 15.11 -17.97 4.37
N LYS A 225 15.24 -18.43 5.60
CA LYS A 225 14.13 -18.97 6.43
C LYS A 225 12.92 -18.06 6.55
N SER A 226 13.03 -16.75 6.26
CA SER A 226 11.93 -15.80 6.29
C SER A 226 11.02 -15.81 5.05
N LEU A 227 11.53 -16.24 3.89
CA LEU A 227 10.79 -16.31 2.61
C LEU A 227 10.27 -17.73 2.29
N PHE A 228 10.46 -18.69 3.17
CA PHE A 228 10.14 -20.10 2.92
C PHE A 228 8.65 -20.43 2.91
N ASN A 229 7.77 -19.48 3.25
CA ASN A 229 6.33 -19.75 3.20
C ASN A 229 5.82 -19.68 1.77
N THR A 230 5.71 -20.83 1.13
CA THR A 230 5.28 -20.99 -0.26
C THR A 230 3.79 -20.73 -0.49
N SER A 231 3.00 -20.57 0.57
CA SER A 231 1.55 -20.36 0.48
C SER A 231 1.08 -19.36 1.53
N LEU A 232 1.64 -18.14 1.47
CA LEU A 232 1.31 -17.08 2.41
C LEU A 232 -0.04 -16.46 2.08
N VAL A 233 -1.00 -16.60 2.99
CA VAL A 233 -2.37 -16.08 2.80
C VAL A 233 -2.42 -14.58 3.01
N LEU A 234 -3.04 -13.87 2.07
CA LEU A 234 -3.27 -12.44 2.09
C LEU A 234 -4.77 -12.16 2.18
N TYR A 235 -5.21 -11.60 3.31
CA TYR A 235 -6.57 -11.12 3.53
C TYR A 235 -6.59 -10.03 4.61
N PRO A 236 -7.62 -9.16 4.67
CA PRO A 236 -7.64 -8.07 5.63
C PRO A 236 -8.00 -8.54 7.03
N ARG A 237 -7.38 -7.95 8.05
CA ARG A 237 -7.89 -8.01 9.42
C ARG A 237 -8.82 -6.81 9.64
N LEU A 238 -10.07 -6.94 9.19
CA LEU A 238 -11.04 -5.87 9.37
C LEU A 238 -11.37 -5.67 10.86
N SER A 239 -11.34 -4.42 11.30
CA SER A 239 -11.79 -3.98 12.61
C SER A 239 -13.15 -3.29 12.48
N VAL A 240 -13.95 -3.36 13.53
CA VAL A 240 -15.24 -2.63 13.64
C VAL A 240 -15.05 -1.17 14.04
N GLY A 241 -13.87 -0.82 14.55
CA GLY A 241 -13.52 0.56 14.92
C GLY A 241 -13.20 1.45 13.72
N ASN A 242 -13.11 2.74 13.99
CA ASN A 242 -12.69 3.77 13.03
C ASN A 242 -11.36 4.42 13.49
N ASP A 243 -10.48 3.64 14.08
CA ASP A 243 -9.16 4.06 14.55
C ASP A 243 -8.10 3.94 13.44
N ALA A 244 -6.87 4.32 13.75
CA ALA A 244 -5.76 4.22 12.82
C ALA A 244 -5.44 2.77 12.42
N TYR A 245 -5.65 1.81 13.34
CA TYR A 245 -5.43 0.40 13.06
C TYR A 245 -6.43 -0.15 12.05
N ALA A 246 -7.71 0.19 12.20
CA ALA A 246 -8.76 -0.20 11.26
C ALA A 246 -8.52 0.37 9.85
N GLU A 247 -8.16 1.66 9.77
CA GLU A 247 -7.80 2.33 8.52
C GLU A 247 -6.57 1.68 7.89
N TYR A 248 -5.51 1.47 8.66
CA TYR A 248 -4.28 0.84 8.18
C TYR A 248 -4.50 -0.56 7.61
N CYS A 249 -5.25 -1.41 8.34
CA CYS A 249 -5.54 -2.77 7.90
C CYS A 249 -6.33 -2.82 6.58
N LEU A 250 -7.32 -1.92 6.43
CA LEU A 250 -8.13 -1.87 5.22
C LEU A 250 -7.33 -1.33 4.03
N GLN A 251 -6.67 -0.17 4.20
CA GLN A 251 -5.90 0.45 3.12
C GLN A 251 -4.72 -0.43 2.69
N SER A 252 -4.04 -1.09 3.63
CA SER A 252 -2.99 -2.06 3.33
C SER A 252 -3.51 -3.21 2.45
N TYR A 253 -4.68 -3.75 2.75
CA TYR A 253 -5.30 -4.81 1.96
C TYR A 253 -5.62 -4.34 0.55
N LEU A 254 -6.30 -3.20 0.41
CA LEU A 254 -6.71 -2.66 -0.88
C LEU A 254 -5.51 -2.33 -1.77
N PHE A 255 -4.45 -1.80 -1.18
CA PHE A 255 -3.21 -1.53 -1.90
C PHE A 255 -2.49 -2.81 -2.30
N SER A 256 -2.27 -3.73 -1.35
CA SER A 256 -1.41 -4.89 -1.58
C SER A 256 -2.03 -5.91 -2.53
N THR A 257 -3.35 -6.08 -2.56
CA THR A 257 -4.01 -6.92 -3.56
C THR A 257 -3.75 -6.39 -4.98
N LYS A 258 -3.84 -5.08 -5.19
CA LYS A 258 -3.54 -4.46 -6.48
C LYS A 258 -2.05 -4.52 -6.83
N PHE A 259 -1.18 -4.29 -5.86
CA PHE A 259 0.26 -4.40 -6.02
C PHE A 259 0.69 -5.79 -6.50
N PHE A 260 0.14 -6.86 -5.90
CA PHE A 260 0.45 -8.22 -6.32
C PHE A 260 -0.26 -8.64 -7.62
N GLU A 261 -1.38 -8.03 -8.00
CA GLU A 261 -1.99 -8.24 -9.32
C GLU A 261 -1.05 -7.87 -10.47
N GLU A 262 -0.20 -6.84 -10.29
CA GLU A 262 0.82 -6.44 -11.29
C GLU A 262 1.92 -7.50 -11.45
N ILE A 263 2.20 -8.29 -10.40
CA ILE A 263 3.15 -9.40 -10.45
C ILE A 263 2.52 -10.62 -11.14
N GLY A 264 1.27 -10.93 -10.78
CA GLY A 264 0.49 -12.00 -11.41
C GLY A 264 0.95 -13.42 -11.09
N LYS A 265 0.40 -14.37 -11.84
CA LYS A 265 0.74 -15.80 -11.74
C LYS A 265 2.16 -16.06 -12.28
N PRO A 266 2.86 -17.10 -11.77
CA PRO A 266 2.35 -18.08 -10.79
C PRO A 266 2.50 -17.64 -9.32
N PHE A 267 3.06 -16.47 -9.06
CA PHE A 267 3.48 -16.06 -7.72
C PHE A 267 2.34 -15.48 -6.87
N TRP A 268 1.38 -14.80 -7.50
CA TRP A 268 0.16 -14.32 -6.87
C TRP A 268 -1.08 -15.05 -7.40
N ASN A 269 -1.83 -15.66 -6.50
CA ASN A 269 -3.04 -16.41 -6.80
C ASN A 269 -4.26 -15.72 -6.17
N LYS A 270 -4.94 -14.88 -6.94
CA LYS A 270 -6.19 -14.20 -6.57
C LYS A 270 -7.36 -15.18 -6.61
N THR A 271 -7.45 -16.04 -5.60
CA THR A 271 -8.49 -17.09 -5.51
C THR A 271 -9.68 -16.69 -4.64
N GLY A 272 -9.57 -15.57 -3.94
CA GLY A 272 -10.37 -15.27 -2.77
C GLY A 272 -9.85 -15.98 -1.52
N VAL A 273 -10.35 -15.56 -0.35
CA VAL A 273 -10.06 -16.16 0.96
C VAL A 273 -11.36 -16.27 1.74
N LEU A 274 -11.59 -17.42 2.37
CA LEU A 274 -12.71 -17.65 3.24
C LEU A 274 -12.28 -17.55 4.70
N LEU A 275 -12.96 -16.71 5.48
CA LEU A 275 -12.78 -16.60 6.94
C LEU A 275 -14.04 -17.11 7.63
N LEU A 276 -13.95 -18.28 8.30
CA LEU A 276 -15.06 -18.94 8.96
C LEU A 276 -15.50 -18.23 10.24
N ASP A 277 -16.76 -18.35 10.59
CA ASP A 277 -17.32 -17.91 11.87
C ASP A 277 -17.13 -18.98 12.96
N PHE A 278 -15.89 -19.35 13.24
CA PHE A 278 -15.49 -20.50 14.02
C PHE A 278 -15.82 -20.42 15.53
N ASN A 279 -16.13 -19.23 16.06
CA ASN A 279 -16.55 -19.03 17.46
C ASN A 279 -17.55 -17.87 17.62
N GLN A 280 -18.18 -17.76 18.79
CA GLN A 280 -19.19 -16.73 19.09
C GLN A 280 -18.67 -15.30 18.91
N GLN A 281 -17.43 -15.03 19.33
CA GLN A 281 -16.82 -13.70 19.18
C GLN A 281 -16.65 -13.32 17.70
N THR A 282 -16.17 -14.24 16.88
CA THR A 282 -16.03 -14.05 15.43
C THR A 282 -17.38 -13.82 14.77
N LYS A 283 -18.39 -14.61 15.14
CA LYS A 283 -19.77 -14.47 14.64
C LYS A 283 -20.36 -13.09 14.97
N LYS A 284 -20.18 -12.61 16.21
CA LYS A 284 -20.61 -11.26 16.64
C LYS A 284 -19.91 -10.17 15.84
N ARG A 285 -18.57 -10.28 15.69
CA ARG A 285 -17.77 -9.33 14.89
C ARG A 285 -18.24 -9.28 13.44
N PHE A 286 -18.53 -10.42 12.81
CA PHE A 286 -19.00 -10.46 11.42
C PHE A 286 -20.36 -9.77 11.24
N LYS A 287 -21.30 -9.96 12.16
CA LYS A 287 -22.57 -9.22 12.15
C LYS A 287 -22.35 -7.72 12.11
N THR A 288 -21.46 -7.18 12.97
CA THR A 288 -21.14 -5.75 13.00
C THR A 288 -20.44 -5.29 11.73
N LEU A 289 -19.48 -6.05 11.20
CA LEU A 289 -18.79 -5.69 9.96
C LEU A 289 -19.76 -5.62 8.78
N ILE A 290 -20.70 -6.55 8.67
CA ILE A 290 -21.72 -6.58 7.61
C ILE A 290 -22.64 -5.36 7.70
N SER A 291 -23.04 -4.94 8.92
CA SER A 291 -23.87 -3.75 9.09
C SER A 291 -23.16 -2.44 8.76
N LEU A 292 -21.84 -2.36 8.99
CA LEU A 292 -21.04 -1.16 8.75
C LEU A 292 -20.56 -1.01 7.30
N ARG A 293 -20.43 -2.10 6.55
CA ARG A 293 -19.82 -2.10 5.21
C ARG A 293 -20.76 -2.72 4.18
N LYS A 294 -21.19 -1.91 3.23
CA LYS A 294 -22.11 -2.32 2.17
C LYS A 294 -21.41 -2.75 0.87
N ASP A 295 -20.10 -2.50 0.71
CA ASP A 295 -19.39 -2.84 -0.53
C ASP A 295 -19.00 -4.32 -0.53
N SER A 296 -19.75 -5.12 -1.30
CA SER A 296 -19.55 -6.57 -1.48
C SER A 296 -18.23 -6.94 -2.17
N ARG A 297 -17.54 -5.97 -2.78
CA ARG A 297 -16.21 -6.18 -3.40
C ARG A 297 -15.12 -6.33 -2.34
N ILE A 298 -15.30 -5.76 -1.13
CA ILE A 298 -14.35 -5.98 -0.03
C ILE A 298 -14.56 -7.36 0.57
N PHE A 299 -15.80 -7.70 0.90
CA PHE A 299 -16.20 -9.02 1.39
C PHE A 299 -17.71 -9.21 1.27
N ARG A 300 -18.13 -10.47 1.26
CA ARG A 300 -19.54 -10.85 1.37
C ARG A 300 -19.73 -11.98 2.38
N LYS A 301 -20.89 -12.01 3.02
CA LYS A 301 -21.30 -13.13 3.86
C LYS A 301 -21.60 -14.35 2.98
N VAL A 302 -21.21 -15.53 3.45
CA VAL A 302 -21.50 -16.81 2.80
C VAL A 302 -22.04 -17.82 3.81
N THR A 303 -22.98 -18.64 3.36
CA THR A 303 -23.54 -19.80 4.09
C THR A 303 -22.52 -20.95 4.09
N ALA A 304 -22.79 -22.01 4.86
CA ALA A 304 -21.94 -23.21 4.86
C ALA A 304 -21.94 -23.92 3.49
N SER A 305 -23.08 -23.92 2.78
CA SER A 305 -23.20 -24.49 1.43
C SER A 305 -22.38 -23.70 0.41
N GLU A 306 -22.49 -22.35 0.40
CA GLU A 306 -21.69 -21.49 -0.47
C GLU A 306 -20.20 -21.59 -0.15
N ALA A 307 -19.84 -21.65 1.14
CA ALA A 307 -18.46 -21.81 1.60
C ALA A 307 -17.86 -23.13 1.09
N SER A 308 -18.63 -24.22 1.15
CA SER A 308 -18.22 -25.52 0.61
C SER A 308 -18.02 -25.49 -0.91
N LYS A 309 -18.95 -24.86 -1.64
CA LYS A 309 -18.84 -24.70 -3.10
C LYS A 309 -17.62 -23.87 -3.51
N LEU A 310 -17.36 -22.77 -2.80
CA LEU A 310 -16.21 -21.90 -3.06
C LEU A 310 -14.89 -22.59 -2.75
N SER A 311 -14.83 -23.30 -1.64
CA SER A 311 -13.59 -23.93 -1.18
C SER A 311 -13.25 -25.25 -1.87
N GLY A 312 -14.24 -25.94 -2.43
CA GLY A 312 -14.11 -27.30 -2.99
C GLY A 312 -14.19 -28.42 -1.96
N ILE A 313 -14.22 -28.11 -0.66
CA ILE A 313 -14.32 -29.11 0.42
C ILE A 313 -15.59 -28.87 1.28
N LYS A 314 -16.10 -29.93 1.90
CA LYS A 314 -17.32 -29.86 2.74
C LYS A 314 -17.02 -29.09 4.05
N LEU A 315 -17.76 -28.00 4.27
CA LEU A 315 -17.65 -27.16 5.45
C LEU A 315 -18.96 -27.12 6.23
N LYS A 316 -18.87 -27.15 7.57
CA LYS A 316 -20.05 -27.08 8.47
C LYS A 316 -20.44 -25.63 8.83
N LYS A 317 -19.57 -24.65 8.53
CA LYS A 317 -19.75 -23.26 8.91
C LYS A 317 -19.62 -22.34 7.69
N GLY A 318 -20.36 -21.26 7.69
CA GLY A 318 -20.17 -20.14 6.78
C GLY A 318 -19.20 -19.11 7.33
N GLY A 319 -19.20 -17.90 6.75
CA GLY A 319 -18.32 -16.85 7.20
C GLY A 319 -18.31 -15.64 6.29
N LEU A 320 -17.15 -15.02 6.16
CA LEU A 320 -16.88 -13.92 5.22
C LEU A 320 -15.96 -14.40 4.09
N PHE A 321 -16.37 -14.15 2.88
CA PHE A 321 -15.54 -14.38 1.68
C PHE A 321 -14.99 -13.05 1.18
N PHE A 322 -13.69 -13.00 0.95
CA PHE A 322 -12.94 -11.85 0.45
C PHE A 322 -12.52 -12.12 -1.01
N PRO A 323 -13.23 -11.59 -2.02
CA PRO A 323 -13.04 -11.99 -3.43
C PRO A 323 -11.67 -11.57 -4.00
N ASP A 324 -11.16 -10.40 -3.60
CA ASP A 324 -9.86 -9.89 -4.07
C ASP A 324 -8.65 -10.37 -3.25
N ALA A 325 -8.90 -11.19 -2.23
CA ALA A 325 -7.87 -11.85 -1.44
C ALA A 325 -7.28 -13.06 -2.16
N GLY A 326 -6.25 -13.67 -1.57
CA GLY A 326 -5.63 -14.85 -2.16
C GLY A 326 -4.42 -15.33 -1.37
N TRP A 327 -3.51 -15.98 -2.05
CA TRP A 327 -2.26 -16.46 -1.48
C TRP A 327 -1.10 -16.24 -2.44
N LEU A 328 0.12 -16.17 -1.91
CA LEU A 328 1.31 -15.90 -2.69
C LEU A 328 2.46 -16.83 -2.32
N ASP A 329 3.28 -17.15 -3.31
CA ASP A 329 4.62 -17.69 -3.13
C ASP A 329 5.54 -16.52 -2.79
N LEU A 330 5.89 -16.41 -1.51
CA LEU A 330 6.65 -15.27 -1.01
C LEU A 330 8.04 -15.16 -1.67
N LYS A 331 8.70 -16.30 -1.92
CA LYS A 331 10.00 -16.33 -2.58
C LYS A 331 9.89 -15.87 -4.03
N GLY A 332 8.97 -16.45 -4.79
CA GLY A 332 8.74 -16.08 -6.19
C GLY A 332 8.39 -14.62 -6.35
N VAL A 333 7.50 -14.09 -5.50
CA VAL A 333 7.15 -12.66 -5.46
C VAL A 333 8.38 -11.78 -5.20
N CYS A 334 9.21 -12.13 -4.19
CA CYS A 334 10.40 -11.33 -3.88
C CYS A 334 11.43 -11.38 -5.01
N SER A 335 11.66 -12.55 -5.61
CA SER A 335 12.58 -12.68 -6.75
C SER A 335 12.12 -11.84 -7.94
N PHE A 336 10.84 -11.93 -8.31
CA PHE A 336 10.26 -11.12 -9.40
C PHE A 336 10.43 -9.61 -9.17
N MET A 337 10.20 -9.14 -7.95
CA MET A 337 10.35 -7.72 -7.61
C MET A 337 11.78 -7.19 -7.77
N LEU A 338 12.78 -8.06 -7.84
CA LEU A 338 14.20 -7.70 -7.95
C LEU A 338 14.77 -7.85 -9.37
N GLU A 339 13.96 -8.20 -10.37
CA GLU A 339 14.39 -8.35 -11.77
C GLU A 339 14.68 -7.01 -12.47
N ASP A 340 14.27 -5.87 -11.88
CA ASP A 340 14.53 -4.54 -12.45
C ASP A 340 16.04 -4.26 -12.47
N PRO A 341 16.63 -3.84 -13.62
CA PRO A 341 18.05 -3.56 -13.75
C PRO A 341 18.58 -2.43 -12.87
N ASN A 342 17.69 -1.59 -12.31
CA ASN A 342 18.07 -0.57 -11.34
C ASN A 342 18.23 -1.11 -9.91
N VAL A 343 17.96 -2.41 -9.68
CA VAL A 343 18.15 -3.07 -8.39
C VAL A 343 19.42 -3.89 -8.41
N ASN A 344 20.39 -3.52 -7.57
CA ASN A 344 21.59 -4.30 -7.29
C ASN A 344 21.39 -5.09 -6.00
N LEU A 345 21.16 -6.40 -6.10
CA LEU A 345 21.05 -7.30 -4.96
C LEU A 345 22.44 -7.77 -4.51
N VAL A 346 22.79 -7.50 -3.25
CA VAL A 346 24.06 -7.86 -2.63
C VAL A 346 23.82 -8.89 -1.54
N LEU A 347 23.99 -10.15 -1.86
CA LEU A 347 23.84 -11.31 -0.96
C LEU A 347 25.10 -11.54 -0.11
N ASN A 348 24.97 -12.37 0.92
CA ASN A 348 26.06 -12.72 1.86
C ASN A 348 26.77 -11.47 2.42
N ASN A 349 25.99 -10.42 2.67
CA ASN A 349 26.53 -9.12 3.05
C ASN A 349 25.81 -8.53 4.27
N ARG A 350 26.34 -8.87 5.47
CA ARG A 350 25.82 -8.32 6.72
C ARG A 350 26.32 -6.90 6.92
N ILE A 351 25.40 -5.95 7.06
CA ILE A 351 25.72 -4.57 7.44
C ILE A 351 25.87 -4.49 8.95
N ASN A 352 26.99 -3.93 9.40
CA ASN A 352 27.39 -3.86 10.82
C ASN A 352 27.22 -2.47 11.41
N SER A 353 27.31 -1.41 10.60
CA SER A 353 27.16 -0.04 11.08
C SER A 353 26.66 0.90 10.01
N ILE A 354 26.03 1.99 10.47
CA ILE A 354 25.55 3.11 9.65
C ILE A 354 26.07 4.38 10.29
N LYS A 355 26.79 5.19 9.49
CA LYS A 355 27.28 6.51 9.92
C LYS A 355 26.72 7.59 8.99
N LYS A 356 26.28 8.69 9.55
CA LYS A 356 25.86 9.87 8.78
C LYS A 356 27.08 10.75 8.55
N GLU A 357 27.40 11.03 7.29
CA GLU A 357 28.49 11.91 6.88
C GLU A 357 27.94 13.08 6.04
N LYS A 358 27.88 14.28 6.63
CA LYS A 358 27.31 15.48 5.98
C LYS A 358 25.90 15.25 5.41
N ARG A 359 25.80 14.98 4.11
CA ARG A 359 24.53 14.76 3.38
C ARG A 359 24.30 13.31 2.98
N GLU A 360 25.26 12.43 3.20
CA GLU A 360 25.23 11.01 2.81
C GLU A 360 25.31 10.10 4.04
N TYR A 361 25.07 8.82 3.81
CA TYR A 361 25.23 7.75 4.79
C TYR A 361 26.31 6.78 4.30
N GLU A 362 27.29 6.48 5.14
CA GLU A 362 28.23 5.38 4.95
C GLU A 362 27.71 4.17 5.73
N ILE A 363 27.56 3.03 5.04
CA ILE A 363 27.30 1.74 5.67
C ILE A 363 28.54 0.88 5.55
N THR A 364 28.83 0.09 6.59
CA THR A 364 29.98 -0.80 6.64
C THR A 364 29.52 -2.23 6.79
N SER A 365 30.00 -3.10 5.92
CA SER A 365 29.96 -4.55 6.06
C SER A 365 31.33 -5.07 6.52
N ASN A 366 31.49 -6.40 6.67
CA ASN A 366 32.77 -6.98 7.11
C ASN A 366 33.94 -6.57 6.21
N ASN A 367 33.73 -6.47 4.89
CA ASN A 367 34.80 -6.31 3.91
C ASN A 367 34.68 -5.06 3.03
N SER A 368 33.63 -4.23 3.20
CA SER A 368 33.35 -3.15 2.26
C SER A 368 32.60 -1.99 2.91
N LYS A 369 32.79 -0.81 2.34
CA LYS A 369 32.06 0.42 2.67
C LYS A 369 31.28 0.90 1.45
N TYR A 370 30.05 1.36 1.68
CA TYR A 370 29.17 1.87 0.65
C TYR A 370 28.57 3.22 1.06
N ARG A 371 28.27 4.10 0.11
CA ARG A 371 27.71 5.44 0.37
C ARG A 371 26.40 5.64 -0.36
N PHE A 372 25.41 6.15 0.37
CA PHE A 372 24.04 6.38 -0.09
C PHE A 372 23.51 7.72 0.35
N ASP A 373 22.60 8.27 -0.45
CA ASP A 373 21.84 9.48 -0.10
C ASP A 373 20.72 9.18 0.90
N HIS A 374 20.16 7.96 0.84
CA HIS A 374 19.15 7.47 1.77
C HIS A 374 19.41 6.02 2.16
N ILE A 375 19.14 5.71 3.43
CA ILE A 375 19.16 4.34 3.96
C ILE A 375 17.78 3.96 4.46
N CYS A 376 17.35 2.73 4.13
CA CYS A 376 16.11 2.13 4.56
C CYS A 376 16.38 0.82 5.29
N LEU A 377 15.93 0.68 6.52
CA LEU A 377 16.02 -0.54 7.31
C LEU A 377 14.74 -1.37 7.18
N CYS A 378 14.89 -2.56 6.61
CA CYS A 378 13.85 -3.58 6.46
C CYS A 378 14.23 -4.87 7.20
N THR A 379 15.01 -4.76 8.27
CA THR A 379 15.71 -5.83 8.99
C THR A 379 14.89 -6.51 10.08
N SER A 380 13.56 -6.26 10.09
CA SER A 380 12.64 -6.89 11.04
C SER A 380 13.08 -6.66 12.51
N PHE A 381 13.29 -7.73 13.29
CA PHE A 381 13.72 -7.65 14.68
C PHE A 381 15.24 -7.40 14.85
N GLU A 382 16.03 -7.53 13.81
CA GLU A 382 17.49 -7.27 13.88
C GLU A 382 17.84 -5.78 13.71
N THR A 383 16.85 -4.93 13.52
CA THR A 383 17.03 -3.47 13.42
C THR A 383 17.78 -2.89 14.61
N ASP A 384 17.55 -3.43 15.83
CA ASP A 384 18.19 -2.95 17.06
C ASP A 384 19.73 -3.04 17.02
N GLN A 385 20.31 -3.85 16.14
CA GLN A 385 21.76 -3.94 15.95
C GLN A 385 22.34 -2.73 15.20
N LEU A 386 21.53 -2.08 14.38
CA LEU A 386 21.96 -0.95 13.53
C LEU A 386 21.41 0.40 14.02
N LEU A 387 20.25 0.38 14.62
CA LEU A 387 19.55 1.55 15.16
C LEU A 387 18.72 1.11 16.36
N ALA A 388 18.98 1.67 17.54
CA ALA A 388 18.18 1.41 18.73
C ALA A 388 16.73 1.84 18.51
N VAL A 389 15.80 0.87 18.49
CA VAL A 389 14.38 1.09 18.25
C VAL A 389 13.57 0.52 19.41
N LYS A 390 12.88 1.39 20.14
CA LYS A 390 11.97 0.96 21.22
C LYS A 390 10.67 0.38 20.65
N GLY A 391 10.01 -0.48 21.43
CA GLY A 391 8.67 -0.99 21.13
C GLY A 391 8.57 -2.24 20.26
N LEU A 392 9.69 -2.78 19.77
CA LEU A 392 9.71 -4.05 19.04
C LEU A 392 9.78 -5.25 19.99
N SER A 393 9.07 -6.30 19.66
CA SER A 393 9.17 -7.60 20.31
C SER A 393 9.26 -8.74 19.28
N LYS A 394 10.12 -9.73 19.58
CA LYS A 394 10.32 -10.91 18.74
C LYS A 394 9.33 -12.00 19.13
N LYS A 395 8.55 -12.51 18.18
CA LYS A 395 7.60 -13.60 18.36
C LYS A 395 7.88 -14.72 17.39
N ARG A 396 8.05 -15.94 17.91
CA ARG A 396 8.23 -17.14 17.10
C ARG A 396 6.89 -17.63 16.56
N GLY A 397 6.90 -18.22 15.38
CA GLY A 397 5.76 -18.93 14.82
C GLY A 397 6.24 -20.08 13.96
N GLN A 398 5.55 -21.21 14.06
CA GLN A 398 5.78 -22.38 13.25
C GLN A 398 4.56 -22.65 12.36
N THR A 399 4.81 -22.96 11.11
CA THR A 399 3.84 -23.56 10.18
C THR A 399 4.16 -25.04 10.01
N SER A 400 3.19 -25.81 9.58
CA SER A 400 3.35 -27.22 9.24
C SER A 400 3.02 -27.42 7.77
N VAL A 401 3.82 -28.20 7.08
CA VAL A 401 3.58 -28.65 5.70
C VAL A 401 2.98 -30.03 5.81
N VAL A 402 1.83 -30.20 5.17
CA VAL A 402 1.08 -31.47 5.20
C VAL A 402 0.88 -31.99 3.79
N GLU A 403 0.97 -33.29 3.67
CA GLU A 403 0.68 -34.03 2.46
C GLU A 403 -0.68 -34.69 2.66
N ASN A 404 -1.61 -34.47 1.74
CA ASN A 404 -2.94 -35.03 1.87
C ASN A 404 -3.72 -35.00 0.56
N THR A 405 -4.03 -36.16 0.03
CA THR A 405 -4.85 -36.36 -1.17
C THR A 405 -6.31 -35.91 -0.95
N ILE A 406 -6.81 -35.91 0.29
CA ILE A 406 -8.20 -35.47 0.61
C ILE A 406 -8.40 -33.97 0.43
N LEU A 407 -7.33 -33.19 0.37
CA LEU A 407 -7.36 -31.73 0.21
C LEU A 407 -7.03 -31.27 -1.22
N ASP A 408 -6.94 -32.19 -2.17
CA ASP A 408 -6.60 -31.87 -3.56
C ASP A 408 -7.67 -30.98 -4.22
N ASP A 409 -8.93 -31.09 -3.77
CA ASP A 409 -10.05 -30.25 -4.24
C ASP A 409 -10.07 -28.83 -3.63
N LEU A 410 -9.17 -28.52 -2.68
CA LEU A 410 -9.14 -27.21 -2.02
C LEU A 410 -8.72 -26.11 -3.01
N LYS A 411 -9.67 -25.23 -3.35
CA LYS A 411 -9.50 -24.17 -4.37
C LYS A 411 -9.01 -22.84 -3.81
N ILE A 412 -9.34 -22.55 -2.55
CA ILE A 412 -9.09 -21.24 -1.91
C ILE A 412 -8.55 -21.43 -0.49
N PRO A 413 -7.76 -20.50 0.04
CA PRO A 413 -7.36 -20.52 1.45
C PRO A 413 -8.57 -20.39 2.37
N ILE A 414 -8.57 -21.19 3.45
CA ILE A 414 -9.58 -21.11 4.51
C ILE A 414 -8.89 -20.71 5.81
N CYS A 415 -9.42 -19.69 6.44
CA CYS A 415 -8.97 -19.19 7.75
C CYS A 415 -10.03 -19.43 8.83
N ALA A 416 -9.60 -19.85 10.01
CA ALA A 416 -10.40 -20.01 11.22
C ALA A 416 -9.55 -19.57 12.42
N ASN A 417 -9.34 -20.42 13.42
CA ASN A 417 -8.36 -20.22 14.48
C ASN A 417 -6.90 -20.36 13.96
N GLY A 418 -6.72 -21.19 12.92
CA GLY A 418 -5.56 -21.28 12.04
C GLY A 418 -5.95 -21.03 10.60
N TYR A 419 -5.08 -21.40 9.66
CA TYR A 419 -5.37 -21.37 8.24
C TYR A 419 -4.94 -22.67 7.55
N LEU A 420 -5.58 -22.96 6.43
CA LEU A 420 -5.24 -24.03 5.49
C LEU A 420 -5.12 -23.41 4.10
N SER A 421 -3.98 -23.59 3.44
CA SER A 421 -3.76 -23.12 2.08
C SER A 421 -4.09 -24.17 1.03
N PRO A 422 -4.42 -23.79 -0.22
CA PRO A 422 -4.44 -24.69 -1.35
C PRO A 422 -3.11 -25.42 -1.54
N SER A 423 -3.13 -26.55 -2.23
CA SER A 423 -1.96 -27.34 -2.52
C SER A 423 -0.99 -26.61 -3.47
N LEU A 424 0.28 -26.64 -3.12
CA LEU A 424 1.39 -26.26 -4.00
C LEU A 424 2.40 -27.43 -3.97
N LYS A 425 2.72 -27.98 -5.15
CA LYS A 425 3.63 -29.14 -5.27
C LYS A 425 3.16 -30.33 -4.40
N ASN A 426 1.87 -30.65 -4.45
CA ASN A 426 1.22 -31.73 -3.70
C ASN A 426 1.28 -31.59 -2.16
N THR A 427 1.53 -30.39 -1.66
CA THR A 427 1.53 -30.11 -0.22
C THR A 427 0.68 -28.90 0.12
N ASN A 428 0.03 -28.94 1.28
CA ASN A 428 -0.72 -27.82 1.85
C ASN A 428 0.07 -27.25 3.05
N VAL A 429 -0.12 -25.96 3.33
CA VAL A 429 0.44 -25.33 4.53
C VAL A 429 -0.66 -25.03 5.53
N ILE A 430 -0.43 -25.45 6.78
CA ILE A 430 -1.31 -25.12 7.90
C ILE A 430 -0.59 -24.31 8.95
N GLY A 431 -1.29 -23.43 9.64
CA GLY A 431 -0.65 -22.66 10.72
C GLY A 431 -1.46 -21.48 11.22
N SER A 432 -0.85 -20.70 12.04
CA SER A 432 0.50 -20.82 12.58
C SER A 432 0.47 -20.68 14.09
N THR A 433 1.52 -21.17 14.74
CA THR A 433 1.70 -20.96 16.19
C THR A 433 2.16 -19.53 16.48
N TYR A 434 2.08 -19.16 17.76
CA TYR A 434 2.51 -17.86 18.24
C TYR A 434 3.10 -18.03 19.66
N SER A 435 4.43 -18.07 19.74
CA SER A 435 5.11 -18.36 21.01
C SER A 435 6.22 -17.36 21.32
N LYS A 436 6.66 -17.35 22.59
CA LYS A 436 7.77 -16.54 23.09
C LYS A 436 9.12 -17.29 23.02
N VAL A 437 9.12 -18.56 22.62
CA VAL A 437 10.31 -19.39 22.53
C VAL A 437 11.28 -18.81 21.49
N LYS A 438 12.59 -18.87 21.78
CA LYS A 438 13.62 -18.22 20.95
C LYS A 438 14.37 -19.18 20.01
N ASN A 439 14.20 -20.50 20.15
CA ASN A 439 14.90 -21.47 19.32
C ASN A 439 14.34 -21.50 17.86
N LYS A 440 15.14 -22.00 16.94
CA LYS A 440 14.81 -22.13 15.51
C LYS A 440 14.41 -23.56 15.12
N ASN A 441 14.40 -24.50 16.06
CA ASN A 441 14.12 -25.90 15.77
C ASN A 441 12.62 -26.13 15.61
N LEU A 442 12.24 -27.07 14.73
CA LEU A 442 10.88 -27.55 14.63
C LEU A 442 10.44 -28.22 15.94
N SER A 443 9.21 -28.02 16.31
CA SER A 443 8.59 -28.59 17.52
C SER A 443 7.39 -29.46 17.15
N ILE A 444 7.39 -30.70 17.56
CA ILE A 444 6.26 -31.64 17.38
C ILE A 444 5.01 -31.06 18.04
N LYS A 445 5.13 -30.53 19.26
CA LYS A 445 4.02 -29.88 19.98
C LYS A 445 3.38 -28.74 19.19
N GLU A 446 4.17 -27.97 18.44
CA GLU A 446 3.64 -26.89 17.62
C GLU A 446 3.02 -27.41 16.31
N HIS A 447 3.44 -28.55 15.80
CA HIS A 447 2.75 -29.24 14.72
C HIS A 447 1.34 -29.70 15.16
N GLU A 448 1.24 -30.33 16.32
CA GLU A 448 -0.03 -30.74 16.93
C GLU A 448 -0.97 -29.54 17.17
N GLU A 449 -0.40 -28.41 17.68
CA GLU A 449 -1.15 -27.17 17.85
C GLU A 449 -1.71 -26.65 16.51
N ASN A 450 -0.94 -26.69 15.41
CA ASN A 450 -1.39 -26.28 14.09
C ASN A 450 -2.53 -27.17 13.59
N VAL A 451 -2.43 -28.48 13.74
CA VAL A 451 -3.52 -29.42 13.40
C VAL A 451 -4.77 -29.13 14.24
N LYS A 452 -4.62 -28.89 15.55
CA LYS A 452 -5.73 -28.53 16.41
C LYS A 452 -6.43 -27.24 15.99
N LYS A 453 -5.69 -26.24 15.51
CA LYS A 453 -6.22 -24.94 15.07
C LYS A 453 -7.09 -25.01 13.83
N ILE A 454 -6.94 -26.03 12.99
CA ILE A 454 -7.73 -26.16 11.76
C ILE A 454 -8.88 -27.18 11.87
N LYS A 455 -9.22 -27.67 13.07
CA LYS A 455 -10.34 -28.62 13.30
C LYS A 455 -11.71 -28.11 12.83
N ASP A 456 -11.88 -26.78 12.80
CA ASP A 456 -13.08 -26.16 12.22
C ASP A 456 -13.13 -26.20 10.69
N ILE A 457 -12.01 -26.50 10.04
CA ILE A 457 -11.87 -26.60 8.59
C ILE A 457 -11.96 -28.07 8.16
N THR A 458 -11.15 -28.92 8.77
CA THR A 458 -11.14 -30.36 8.49
C THR A 458 -10.81 -31.18 9.75
N THR A 459 -11.40 -32.37 9.84
CA THR A 459 -11.09 -33.38 10.87
C THR A 459 -10.30 -34.55 10.32
N SER A 460 -9.92 -34.50 9.03
CA SER A 460 -9.12 -35.55 8.39
C SER A 460 -7.76 -35.70 9.08
N LYS A 461 -7.25 -36.94 9.11
CA LYS A 461 -5.89 -37.21 9.56
C LYS A 461 -4.91 -36.62 8.54
N LEU A 462 -4.02 -35.77 8.98
CA LEU A 462 -3.03 -35.09 8.15
C LEU A 462 -1.64 -35.69 8.38
N ASN A 463 -0.93 -36.00 7.30
CA ASN A 463 0.47 -36.41 7.35
C ASN A 463 1.36 -35.18 7.32
N ILE A 464 2.09 -34.90 8.42
CA ILE A 464 3.01 -33.78 8.51
C ILE A 464 4.36 -34.23 7.95
N VAL A 465 4.77 -33.66 6.83
CA VAL A 465 6.04 -34.00 6.14
C VAL A 465 7.17 -33.05 6.49
N SER A 466 6.85 -31.79 6.84
CA SER A 466 7.85 -30.80 7.23
C SER A 466 7.20 -29.60 7.94
N GLY A 467 7.97 -28.55 8.16
CA GLY A 467 7.48 -27.31 8.74
C GLY A 467 8.49 -26.19 8.60
N HIS A 468 8.04 -24.99 8.98
CA HIS A 468 8.90 -23.82 8.93
C HIS A 468 8.76 -22.99 10.20
N VAL A 469 9.89 -22.50 10.72
CA VAL A 469 9.97 -21.61 11.87
C VAL A 469 10.43 -20.22 11.42
N GLY A 470 9.58 -19.22 11.69
CA GLY A 470 9.91 -17.83 11.44
C GLY A 470 9.80 -16.97 12.70
N PHE A 471 10.47 -15.83 12.70
CA PHE A 471 10.35 -14.83 13.75
C PHE A 471 9.70 -13.57 13.20
N ARG A 472 8.71 -13.07 13.92
CA ARG A 472 7.95 -11.86 13.60
C ARG A 472 8.40 -10.74 14.51
N ALA A 473 8.74 -9.59 13.94
CA ALA A 473 8.85 -8.36 14.70
C ALA A 473 7.44 -7.78 14.89
N THR A 474 7.03 -7.57 16.13
CA THR A 474 5.72 -7.02 16.47
C THR A 474 5.87 -5.83 17.39
N THR A 475 4.90 -4.92 17.35
CA THR A 475 4.77 -3.78 18.25
C THR A 475 3.63 -4.00 19.25
N LYS A 476 3.58 -3.22 20.31
CA LYS A 476 2.52 -3.32 21.34
C LYS A 476 1.14 -2.99 20.77
N ASP A 477 1.06 -2.03 19.84
CA ASP A 477 -0.17 -1.56 19.21
C ASP A 477 -0.50 -2.28 17.89
N HIS A 478 0.28 -3.29 17.50
CA HIS A 478 0.14 -4.05 16.26
C HIS A 478 0.27 -3.24 14.96
N LEU A 479 0.69 -1.98 15.02
CA LEU A 479 1.03 -1.18 13.85
C LEU A 479 2.55 -1.24 13.60
N PRO A 480 3.02 -1.27 12.35
CA PRO A 480 4.46 -1.27 12.06
C PRO A 480 5.12 0.06 12.41
N LEU A 481 6.43 0.09 12.41
CA LEU A 481 7.25 1.29 12.48
C LEU A 481 7.64 1.67 11.04
N VAL A 482 7.05 2.76 10.53
CA VAL A 482 7.21 3.16 9.13
C VAL A 482 7.43 4.67 9.03
N GLY A 483 8.48 5.06 8.34
CA GLY A 483 8.82 6.47 8.13
C GLY A 483 10.26 6.78 8.51
N ASN A 484 10.56 8.06 8.69
CA ASN A 484 11.90 8.54 9.00
C ASN A 484 12.16 8.58 10.51
N ALA A 485 13.29 8.03 10.94
CA ALA A 485 13.84 8.13 12.29
C ALA A 485 15.29 8.60 12.20
N ASN A 486 15.59 9.79 12.70
CA ASN A 486 16.94 10.38 12.67
C ASN A 486 17.61 10.41 11.27
N GLY A 487 16.80 10.53 10.21
CA GLY A 487 17.27 10.56 8.83
C GLY A 487 17.30 9.19 8.14
N ILE A 488 17.15 8.08 8.86
CA ILE A 488 17.08 6.71 8.34
C ILE A 488 15.61 6.31 8.22
N PHE A 489 15.22 5.69 7.09
CA PHE A 489 13.87 5.19 6.91
C PHE A 489 13.72 3.79 7.51
N LEU A 490 12.60 3.55 8.18
CA LEU A 490 12.24 2.26 8.75
C LEU A 490 11.00 1.68 8.08
N ASN A 491 11.02 0.38 7.76
CA ASN A 491 9.88 -0.40 7.29
C ASN A 491 9.87 -1.77 7.98
N ILE A 492 9.51 -1.79 9.26
CA ILE A 492 9.69 -2.93 10.16
C ILE A 492 8.47 -3.12 11.08
N GLY A 493 8.40 -4.24 11.75
CA GLY A 493 7.38 -4.47 12.79
C GLY A 493 6.01 -4.93 12.26
N HIS A 494 5.94 -5.51 11.07
CA HIS A 494 4.70 -5.95 10.41
C HIS A 494 4.00 -7.16 11.06
N GLY A 495 4.64 -7.80 12.03
CA GLY A 495 4.08 -8.96 12.72
C GLY A 495 3.79 -10.12 11.78
N SER A 496 2.57 -10.67 11.88
CA SER A 496 2.11 -11.79 11.02
C SER A 496 1.42 -11.32 9.72
N ARG A 497 1.48 -10.03 9.40
CA ARG A 497 0.75 -9.42 8.27
C ARG A 497 1.66 -8.74 7.25
N GLY A 498 2.93 -9.17 7.20
CA GLY A 498 3.92 -8.59 6.30
C GLY A 498 3.48 -8.57 4.83
N SER A 499 2.88 -9.63 4.32
CA SER A 499 2.33 -9.67 2.96
C SER A 499 1.28 -8.59 2.67
N THR A 500 0.47 -8.26 3.66
CA THR A 500 -0.58 -7.24 3.50
C THR A 500 -0.04 -5.83 3.75
N SER A 501 0.83 -5.65 4.73
CA SER A 501 1.19 -4.32 5.22
C SER A 501 2.53 -3.79 4.68
N ALA A 502 3.46 -4.66 4.29
CA ALA A 502 4.78 -4.20 3.84
C ALA A 502 4.76 -3.47 2.49
N PRO A 503 4.02 -3.91 1.44
CA PRO A 503 3.94 -3.15 0.19
C PRO A 503 3.34 -1.75 0.39
N PHE A 504 2.27 -1.63 1.17
CA PHE A 504 1.62 -0.34 1.47
C PHE A 504 2.55 0.61 2.22
N SER A 505 3.30 0.09 3.21
CA SER A 505 4.32 0.85 3.94
C SER A 505 5.49 1.25 3.04
N SER A 506 5.91 0.36 2.14
CA SER A 506 6.96 0.62 1.16
C SER A 506 6.56 1.74 0.20
N GLN A 507 5.29 1.78 -0.24
CA GLN A 507 4.77 2.87 -1.05
C GLN A 507 4.87 4.21 -0.31
N PHE A 508 4.52 4.24 0.97
CA PHE A 508 4.62 5.48 1.75
C PHE A 508 6.07 5.97 1.87
N ILE A 509 7.04 5.06 2.10
CA ILE A 509 8.47 5.44 2.12
C ILE A 509 8.92 5.91 0.73
N SER A 510 8.51 5.21 -0.33
CA SER A 510 8.79 5.64 -1.71
C SER A 510 8.23 7.04 -2.00
N ASP A 511 7.04 7.36 -1.49
CA ASP A 511 6.44 8.70 -1.62
C ASP A 511 7.28 9.77 -0.89
N LEU A 512 7.77 9.48 0.32
CA LEU A 512 8.62 10.39 1.07
C LEU A 512 9.97 10.66 0.35
N ILE A 513 10.61 9.62 -0.17
CA ILE A 513 11.90 9.72 -0.89
C ILE A 513 11.71 10.49 -2.21
N SER A 514 10.65 10.18 -2.96
CA SER A 514 10.36 10.80 -4.25
C SER A 514 9.63 12.14 -4.14
N LYS A 515 9.27 12.59 -2.93
CA LYS A 515 8.47 13.80 -2.67
C LYS A 515 7.13 13.78 -3.42
N SER A 516 6.55 12.60 -3.57
CA SER A 516 5.22 12.40 -4.15
C SER A 516 4.13 12.61 -3.08
N PRO A 517 2.88 12.90 -3.47
CA PRO A 517 1.76 12.94 -2.52
C PRO A 517 1.66 11.62 -1.75
N PRO A 518 1.70 11.65 -0.40
CA PRO A 518 1.70 10.42 0.39
C PRO A 518 0.34 9.74 0.38
N ILE A 519 0.34 8.41 0.32
CA ILE A 519 -0.89 7.61 0.44
C ILE A 519 -1.36 7.42 1.89
N PHE A 520 -0.56 7.83 2.87
CA PHE A 520 -0.93 7.76 4.28
C PHE A 520 -1.58 9.07 4.73
N SER A 521 -2.77 8.98 5.33
CA SER A 521 -3.39 10.10 6.04
C SER A 521 -2.48 10.60 7.17
N SER A 522 -2.70 11.82 7.62
CA SER A 522 -1.98 12.38 8.79
C SER A 522 -2.15 11.50 10.04
N LYS A 523 -3.33 10.90 10.21
CA LYS A 523 -3.65 9.95 11.27
C LYS A 523 -2.78 8.69 11.17
N LEU A 524 -2.65 8.10 9.98
CA LEU A 524 -1.80 6.93 9.76
C LEU A 524 -0.33 7.26 9.98
N ARG A 525 0.16 8.40 9.43
CA ARG A 525 1.55 8.82 9.63
C ARG A 525 1.94 8.95 11.11
N LYS A 526 1.04 9.55 11.93
CA LYS A 526 1.25 9.64 13.38
C LYS A 526 1.26 8.25 14.04
N ALA A 527 0.32 7.38 13.63
CA ALA A 527 0.16 6.07 14.24
C ALA A 527 1.29 5.07 13.92
N VAL A 528 1.95 5.19 12.75
CA VAL A 528 3.07 4.32 12.37
C VAL A 528 4.44 4.95 12.59
N ASN A 529 4.49 6.20 13.05
CA ASN A 529 5.75 6.93 13.26
C ASN A 529 6.74 6.08 14.07
N PRO A 530 7.98 5.86 13.58
CA PRO A 530 8.99 5.11 14.30
C PRO A 530 9.30 5.64 15.70
N GLU A 531 9.14 6.94 15.90
CA GLU A 531 9.45 7.62 17.16
C GLU A 531 8.31 7.63 18.19
N ARG A 532 7.13 7.03 17.84
CA ARG A 532 5.95 7.05 18.73
C ARG A 532 6.15 6.36 20.09
N PHE A 533 7.14 5.47 20.19
CA PHE A 533 7.50 4.80 21.44
C PHE A 533 8.65 5.46 22.22
N LYS A 534 9.29 6.49 21.66
CA LYS A 534 10.38 7.21 22.37
C LYS A 534 9.90 8.01 23.58
N PHE A 535 8.63 8.40 23.60
CA PHE A 535 8.06 9.33 24.57
C PHE A 535 7.11 8.69 25.58
N LYS A 536 7.05 7.34 25.63
CA LYS A 536 6.21 6.59 26.56
C LYS A 536 7.11 5.79 27.52
N ASP A 537 7.94 6.45 28.28
CA ASP A 537 8.54 5.94 29.51
C ASP A 537 7.97 6.68 30.69
#